data_8718bd3f55ed0501f4a198402d2570d6
#
_entry.id   8718bd3f55ed0501f4a198402d2570d6
#
_cell.length_a   1.000
_cell.length_b   1.000
_cell.length_c   1.000
_cell.angle_alpha   90.00
_cell.angle_beta   90.00
_cell.angle_gamma   90.00
#
_symmetry.space_group_name_H-M   'P 1'
#
loop_
_entity.id
_entity.type
_entity.pdbx_description
1 polymer ?
#
loop_
_entity_poly.entity_id
_entity_poly.type
_entity_poly.pdbx_seq_one_letter_code
_entity_poly.pdbx_strand_id
1 'polypeptide(L)'
;MHILLTRPLEDCSEMIIKFKSLGHQVSHLPLLNIDKIYYEQINFLDFKGIIFTSANAVKFLDLKNIDKNQICFCVGSATEKKARNA
;
A
#
# COMPACT_ATOMS: atom_id res chain seq x y z
N MET A 1 17.51 19.09 10.23
CA MET A 1 17.43 18.88 8.77
C MET A 1 16.02 19.21 8.31
N HIS A 2 15.86 19.77 7.13
CA HIS A 2 14.54 19.97 6.54
C HIS A 2 14.29 18.89 5.50
N ILE A 3 13.24 18.12 5.66
CA ILE A 3 12.94 16.95 4.84
C ILE A 3 11.68 17.20 4.03
N LEU A 4 11.74 16.93 2.72
CA LEU A 4 10.59 16.99 1.82
C LEU A 4 10.10 15.58 1.54
N LEU A 5 8.83 15.32 1.84
CA LEU A 5 8.16 14.05 1.55
C LEU A 5 7.20 14.24 0.38
N THR A 6 7.26 13.35 -0.59
CA THR A 6 6.52 13.47 -1.86
C THR A 6 5.47 12.38 -2.06
N ARG A 7 5.35 11.43 -1.14
CA ARG A 7 4.34 10.37 -1.19
C ARG A 7 2.98 10.90 -0.76
N PRO A 8 1.87 10.23 -1.13
CA PRO A 8 0.55 10.54 -0.56
C PRO A 8 0.58 10.51 0.97
N LEU A 9 -0.23 11.37 1.60
CA LEU A 9 -0.23 11.51 3.06
C LEU A 9 -0.45 10.18 3.79
N GLU A 10 -1.36 9.35 3.30
CA GLU A 10 -1.63 8.03 3.88
C GLU A 10 -0.38 7.16 4.00
N ASP A 11 0.53 7.30 3.03
CA ASP A 11 1.73 6.45 2.94
C ASP A 11 2.91 7.01 3.72
N CYS A 12 2.83 8.23 4.22
CA CYS A 12 3.96 8.86 4.91
C CYS A 12 3.62 9.56 6.22
N SER A 13 2.38 9.46 6.71
CA SER A 13 1.96 10.12 7.95
C SER A 13 2.81 9.70 9.16
N GLU A 14 3.11 8.42 9.31
CA GLU A 14 3.95 7.92 10.39
C GLU A 14 5.39 8.43 10.26
N MET A 15 5.89 8.53 9.04
CA MET A 15 7.22 9.04 8.75
C MET A 15 7.34 10.53 9.12
N ILE A 16 6.29 11.31 8.85
CA ILE A 16 6.23 12.73 9.26
C ILE A 16 6.37 12.86 10.77
N ILE A 17 5.58 12.10 11.52
CA ILE A 17 5.61 12.11 12.98
C ILE A 17 6.99 11.72 13.49
N LYS A 18 7.58 10.68 12.92
CA LYS A 18 8.87 10.15 13.32
C LYS A 18 10.00 11.16 13.10
N PHE A 19 10.05 11.82 11.93
CA PHE A 19 11.06 12.83 11.65
C PHE A 19 10.89 14.06 12.53
N LYS A 20 9.67 14.51 12.78
CA LYS A 20 9.42 15.62 13.68
C LYS A 20 9.84 15.29 15.11
N SER A 21 9.61 14.07 15.57
CA SER A 21 10.02 13.63 16.92
C SER A 21 11.54 13.63 17.09
N LEU A 22 12.28 13.46 16.00
CA LEU A 22 13.75 13.53 15.97
C LEU A 22 14.29 14.96 15.82
N GLY A 23 13.42 15.96 15.84
CA GLY A 23 13.81 17.37 15.75
C GLY A 23 13.96 17.91 14.33
N HIS A 24 13.52 17.16 13.32
CA HIS A 24 13.59 17.60 11.94
C HIS A 24 12.35 18.40 11.53
N GLN A 25 12.54 19.33 10.63
CA GLN A 25 11.44 20.03 9.97
C GLN A 25 11.00 19.20 8.76
N VAL A 26 9.69 19.06 8.59
CA VAL A 26 9.12 18.25 7.50
C VAL A 26 8.16 19.10 6.67
N SER A 27 8.34 19.08 5.35
CA SER A 27 7.38 19.60 4.39
C SER A 27 6.80 18.45 3.56
N HIS A 28 5.52 18.54 3.24
CA HIS A 28 4.82 17.50 2.49
C HIS A 28 4.31 18.08 1.17
N LEU A 29 4.76 17.46 0.06
CA LEU A 29 4.32 17.80 -1.29
C LEU A 29 3.93 16.50 -2.01
N PRO A 30 2.65 16.07 -1.93
CA PRO A 30 2.23 14.85 -2.59
C PRO A 30 2.23 15.05 -4.10
N LEU A 31 3.09 14.32 -4.80
CA LEU A 31 3.22 14.37 -6.27
C LEU A 31 2.41 13.27 -6.95
N LEU A 32 1.87 12.32 -6.18
CA LEU A 32 1.05 11.23 -6.68
C LEU A 32 -0.30 11.22 -5.97
N ASN A 33 -1.35 11.00 -6.72
CA ASN A 33 -2.68 10.71 -6.20
C ASN A 33 -3.03 9.28 -6.56
N ILE A 34 -3.35 8.46 -5.55
CA ILE A 34 -3.62 7.04 -5.74
C ILE A 34 -5.14 6.82 -5.70
N ASP A 35 -5.69 6.44 -6.84
CA ASP A 35 -7.12 6.15 -6.98
C ASP A 35 -7.35 4.77 -7.58
N LYS A 36 -8.50 4.21 -7.26
CA LYS A 36 -8.95 2.95 -7.85
C LYS A 36 -9.33 3.17 -9.32
N ILE A 37 -8.83 2.30 -10.21
CA ILE A 37 -9.30 2.25 -11.59
C ILE A 37 -10.32 1.13 -11.73
N TYR A 38 -11.19 1.25 -12.72
CA TYR A 38 -12.11 0.18 -13.07
C TYR A 38 -11.32 -1.00 -13.66
N TYR A 39 -11.68 -2.21 -13.25
CA TYR A 39 -11.18 -3.44 -13.85
C TYR A 39 -12.30 -4.49 -13.86
N GLU A 40 -12.21 -5.44 -14.79
CA GLU A 40 -13.16 -6.55 -14.85
C GLU A 40 -12.94 -7.48 -13.66
N GLN A 41 -14.04 -8.12 -13.23
CA GLN A 41 -13.99 -9.08 -12.12
C GLN A 41 -12.98 -10.19 -12.42
N ILE A 42 -12.13 -10.49 -11.44
CA ILE A 42 -11.09 -11.49 -11.55
C ILE A 42 -11.58 -12.79 -10.92
N ASN A 43 -11.39 -13.91 -11.63
CA ASN A 43 -11.55 -15.21 -11.03
C ASN A 43 -10.21 -15.67 -10.44
N PHE A 44 -10.07 -15.58 -9.12
CA PHE A 44 -8.82 -15.91 -8.45
C PHE A 44 -8.44 -17.38 -8.57
N LEU A 45 -9.39 -18.28 -8.87
CA LEU A 45 -9.13 -19.69 -9.08
C LEU A 45 -8.29 -19.97 -10.34
N ASP A 46 -8.24 -19.01 -11.26
CA ASP A 46 -7.41 -19.12 -12.47
C ASP A 46 -5.92 -18.92 -12.19
N PHE A 47 -5.57 -18.49 -10.96
CA PHE A 47 -4.21 -18.14 -10.59
C PHE A 47 -3.77 -18.92 -9.36
N LYS A 48 -2.53 -19.40 -9.38
CA LYS A 48 -1.95 -20.12 -8.24
C LYS A 48 -1.38 -19.19 -7.18
N GLY A 49 -1.05 -17.96 -7.56
CA GLY A 49 -0.50 -16.98 -6.65
C GLY A 49 -0.76 -15.56 -7.12
N ILE A 50 -0.69 -14.63 -6.19
CA ILE A 50 -0.82 -13.19 -6.44
C ILE A 50 0.42 -12.52 -5.93
N ILE A 51 0.99 -11.61 -6.71
CA ILE A 51 2.14 -10.81 -6.30
C ILE A 51 1.67 -9.36 -6.07
N PHE A 52 1.83 -8.89 -4.86
CA PHE A 52 1.56 -7.49 -4.51
C PHE A 52 2.89 -6.74 -4.36
N THR A 53 3.08 -5.72 -5.17
CA THR A 53 4.27 -4.86 -5.09
C THR A 53 4.00 -3.55 -4.36
N SER A 54 2.76 -3.30 -3.96
CA SER A 54 2.35 -2.10 -3.26
C SER A 54 1.18 -2.38 -2.33
N ALA A 55 1.17 -1.76 -1.16
CA ALA A 55 0.04 -1.80 -0.24
C ALA A 55 -1.22 -1.17 -0.86
N ASN A 56 -1.06 -0.20 -1.77
CA ASN A 56 -2.18 0.41 -2.49
C ASN A 56 -2.88 -0.59 -3.41
N ALA A 57 -2.14 -1.51 -4.01
CA ALA A 57 -2.75 -2.58 -4.81
C ALA A 57 -3.65 -3.47 -3.96
N VAL A 58 -3.21 -3.81 -2.75
CA VAL A 58 -4.04 -4.58 -1.81
C VAL A 58 -5.31 -3.81 -1.43
N LYS A 59 -5.17 -2.51 -1.16
CA LYS A 59 -6.28 -1.64 -0.77
C LYS A 59 -7.39 -1.58 -1.83
N PHE A 60 -7.03 -1.52 -3.11
CA PHE A 60 -7.98 -1.29 -4.20
C PHE A 60 -8.43 -2.55 -4.92
N LEU A 61 -7.78 -3.69 -4.70
CA LEU A 61 -8.22 -4.96 -5.27
C LEU A 61 -9.41 -5.49 -4.48
N ASP A 62 -10.46 -5.92 -5.17
CA ASP A 62 -11.60 -6.56 -4.54
C ASP A 62 -11.23 -8.00 -4.18
N LEU A 63 -11.11 -8.27 -2.88
CA LEU A 63 -10.71 -9.56 -2.34
C LEU A 63 -11.88 -10.41 -1.82
N LYS A 64 -13.12 -10.02 -2.10
CA LYS A 64 -14.31 -10.72 -1.57
C LYS A 64 -14.35 -12.19 -1.93
N ASN A 65 -13.90 -12.52 -3.15
CA ASN A 65 -13.96 -13.89 -3.67
C ASN A 65 -12.61 -14.60 -3.64
N ILE A 66 -11.65 -14.06 -2.91
CA ILE A 66 -10.35 -14.71 -2.78
C ILE A 66 -10.45 -15.90 -1.86
N ASP A 67 -9.81 -17.02 -2.24
CA ASP A 67 -9.66 -18.18 -1.37
C ASP A 67 -8.66 -17.84 -0.26
N LYS A 68 -9.01 -18.19 0.99
CA LYS A 68 -8.12 -17.97 2.15
C LYS A 68 -6.80 -18.71 2.02
N ASN A 69 -6.77 -19.76 1.21
CA ASN A 69 -5.56 -20.54 0.94
C ASN A 69 -4.75 -20.00 -0.24
N GLN A 70 -5.18 -18.89 -0.83
CA GLN A 70 -4.46 -18.24 -1.94
C GLN A 70 -3.08 -17.79 -1.47
N ILE A 71 -2.06 -18.16 -2.25
CA ILE A 71 -0.68 -17.74 -1.96
C ILE A 71 -0.50 -16.31 -2.42
N CYS A 72 -0.04 -15.44 -1.51
CA CYS A 72 0.26 -14.05 -1.83
C CYS A 72 1.73 -13.77 -1.57
N PHE A 73 2.41 -13.26 -2.59
CA PHE A 73 3.77 -12.78 -2.49
C PHE A 73 3.74 -11.26 -2.33
N CYS A 74 4.38 -10.76 -1.28
CA CYS A 74 4.35 -9.33 -0.98
C CYS A 74 5.77 -8.75 -1.00
N VAL A 75 5.94 -7.64 -1.69
CA VAL A 75 7.18 -6.88 -1.65
C VAL A 75 7.07 -5.81 -0.57
N GLY A 76 7.92 -5.93 0.45
CA GLY A 76 7.96 -5.01 1.57
C GLY A 76 7.01 -5.38 2.72
N SER A 77 7.40 -4.99 3.94
CA SER A 77 6.66 -5.31 5.16
C SER A 77 5.30 -4.60 5.24
N ALA A 78 5.20 -3.39 4.73
CA ALA A 78 3.94 -2.64 4.72
C ALA A 78 2.89 -3.31 3.83
N THR A 79 3.30 -3.82 2.67
CA THR A 79 2.43 -4.56 1.75
C THR A 79 1.96 -5.88 2.39
N GLU A 80 2.88 -6.60 3.01
CA GLU A 80 2.57 -7.85 3.71
C GLU A 80 1.53 -7.62 4.82
N LYS A 81 1.76 -6.61 5.64
CA LYS A 81 0.86 -6.26 6.75
C LYS A 81 -0.54 -5.90 6.24
N LYS A 82 -0.63 -5.14 5.16
CA LYS A 82 -1.89 -4.78 4.53
C LYS A 82 -2.62 -6.01 3.99
N ALA A 83 -1.90 -6.92 3.35
CA ALA A 83 -2.46 -8.15 2.81
C ALA A 83 -2.99 -9.08 3.91
N ARG A 84 -2.27 -9.20 5.03
CA ARG A 84 -2.72 -10.03 6.17
C ARG A 84 -4.00 -9.51 6.81
N ASN A 85 -4.22 -8.20 6.79
CA ASN A 85 -5.38 -7.55 7.39
C ASN A 85 -6.56 -7.39 6.42
N ALA A 86 -6.40 -7.82 5.20
CA ALA A 86 -7.45 -7.72 4.18
C ALA A 86 -8.45 -8.88 4.23
#